data_f627c4d27ea8aa18bdf77dd3912fd343
#
_entry.id   f627c4d27ea8aa18bdf77dd3912fd343
#
_cell.length_a   1.000
_cell.length_b   1.000
_cell.length_c   1.000
_cell.angle_alpha   90.00
_cell.angle_beta   90.00
_cell.angle_gamma   90.00
#
_symmetry.space_group_name_H-M   'P 1'
#
loop_
_entity.id
_entity.type
_entity.pdbx_description
1 polymer ?
#
loop_
_entity_poly.entity_id
_entity_poly.type
_entity_poly.pdbx_seq_one_letter_code
_entity_poly.pdbx_strand_id
1 'polypeptide(L)'
;MRRNNSVPMPPTLFLCSLSLILPILAATSAHAETWPQALEASLARTGVPRSAAALLVQDVDVPAPLIAHRSGEAMNPASVMKLVTSYAALERLGPAFNWNTRVAGSADISNGILRGDLFVTGGGDPRLSRERLWLLLRELRAQGIRRIGGDVITDRSLFRLPRHDPAAFDQRPLRPYNAGADALSVDYGAMRIRVVPTPSGAIATSDPLPAGITLDSRIRRTSSVSCGDPTAQLTAMK
;
A
#
# COMPACT_ATOMS: atom_id res chain seq x y z
N MET A 1 -14.19 28.42 -80.56
CA MET A 1 -12.88 28.95 -81.02
C MET A 1 -12.18 29.56 -79.78
N ARG A 2 -11.25 28.84 -79.16
CA ARG A 2 -10.28 29.37 -78.24
C ARG A 2 -8.90 28.82 -78.54
N ARG A 3 -7.99 29.71 -78.87
CA ARG A 3 -6.61 29.39 -79.30
C ARG A 3 -5.79 28.96 -78.10
N ASN A 4 -5.10 27.81 -78.21
CA ASN A 4 -4.04 27.34 -77.35
C ASN A 4 -2.75 28.09 -77.72
N ASN A 5 -2.21 28.84 -76.78
CA ASN A 5 -0.86 29.38 -76.84
C ASN A 5 0.02 28.55 -75.94
N SER A 6 0.76 27.63 -76.44
CA SER A 6 1.87 26.94 -75.77
C SER A 6 3.17 27.73 -75.91
N VAL A 7 3.71 28.18 -74.76
CA VAL A 7 5.03 28.83 -74.65
C VAL A 7 6.05 27.73 -74.33
N PRO A 8 7.18 27.64 -75.06
CA PRO A 8 8.22 26.66 -74.77
C PRO A 8 9.08 27.14 -73.58
N MET A 9 9.28 26.27 -72.56
CA MET A 9 10.22 26.45 -71.49
C MET A 9 11.64 26.10 -71.90
N PRO A 10 12.67 26.87 -71.43
CA PRO A 10 14.07 26.53 -71.68
C PRO A 10 14.58 25.39 -70.79
N PRO A 11 15.62 24.67 -71.15
CA PRO A 11 16.15 23.55 -70.38
C PRO A 11 16.92 24.07 -69.15
N THR A 12 16.39 23.77 -67.95
CA THR A 12 17.09 24.02 -66.69
C THR A 12 18.18 22.97 -66.48
N LEU A 13 19.38 23.43 -66.36
CA LEU A 13 20.56 22.66 -65.93
C LEU A 13 20.33 22.18 -64.47
N PHE A 14 20.28 20.84 -64.31
CA PHE A 14 20.34 20.23 -62.98
C PHE A 14 21.80 20.28 -62.46
N LEU A 15 22.07 21.22 -61.55
CA LEU A 15 23.25 21.16 -60.71
C LEU A 15 22.99 20.17 -59.60
N CYS A 16 23.58 18.98 -59.68
CA CYS A 16 23.63 18.00 -58.62
C CYS A 16 24.56 18.51 -57.52
N SER A 17 24.00 19.20 -56.53
CA SER A 17 24.72 19.52 -55.27
C SER A 17 24.80 18.25 -54.39
N LEU A 18 25.97 17.62 -54.43
CA LEU A 18 26.31 16.50 -53.59
C LEU A 18 26.50 17.02 -52.15
N SER A 19 25.40 17.05 -51.37
CA SER A 19 25.48 17.40 -49.92
C SER A 19 26.13 16.24 -49.17
N LEU A 20 27.37 16.47 -48.76
CA LEU A 20 28.12 15.59 -47.88
C LEU A 20 27.47 15.65 -46.51
N ILE A 21 26.56 14.72 -46.19
CA ILE A 21 26.01 14.53 -44.86
C ILE A 21 27.11 13.87 -44.01
N LEU A 22 27.83 14.67 -43.28
CA LEU A 22 28.76 14.21 -42.25
C LEU A 22 27.92 13.70 -41.05
N PRO A 23 27.97 12.40 -40.70
CA PRO A 23 27.29 11.95 -39.49
C PRO A 23 27.98 12.58 -38.30
N ILE A 24 27.30 13.52 -37.61
CA ILE A 24 27.72 13.98 -36.29
C ILE A 24 27.52 12.76 -35.37
N LEU A 25 28.58 11.98 -35.17
CA LEU A 25 28.66 11.09 -34.05
C LEU A 25 28.53 11.93 -32.78
N ALA A 26 27.35 12.03 -32.24
CA ALA A 26 27.15 12.46 -30.87
C ALA A 26 27.88 11.44 -29.99
N ALA A 27 29.12 11.75 -29.63
CA ALA A 27 29.82 11.04 -28.58
C ALA A 27 29.02 11.26 -27.29
N THR A 28 28.13 10.32 -27.00
CA THR A 28 27.55 10.19 -25.66
C THR A 28 28.74 9.90 -24.73
N SER A 29 29.21 10.93 -24.06
CA SER A 29 30.18 10.79 -22.97
C SER A 29 29.56 9.87 -21.95
N ALA A 30 29.90 8.58 -22.02
CA ALA A 30 29.60 7.65 -20.93
C ALA A 30 30.39 8.14 -19.71
N HIS A 31 29.78 8.99 -18.90
CA HIS A 31 30.34 9.32 -17.60
C HIS A 31 30.39 7.99 -16.86
N ALA A 32 31.60 7.51 -16.56
CA ALA A 32 31.78 6.35 -15.74
C ALA A 32 31.08 6.64 -14.40
N GLU A 33 29.97 5.95 -14.18
CA GLU A 33 29.20 6.07 -12.94
C GLU A 33 30.08 5.60 -11.78
N THR A 34 30.72 6.55 -11.10
CA THR A 34 31.44 6.27 -9.87
C THR A 34 30.44 6.16 -8.72
N TRP A 35 30.18 4.95 -8.32
CA TRP A 35 29.37 4.71 -7.13
C TRP A 35 30.16 5.11 -5.88
N PRO A 36 29.47 5.62 -4.85
CA PRO A 36 30.12 5.83 -3.57
C PRO A 36 30.69 4.51 -3.05
N GLN A 37 31.98 4.53 -2.65
CA GLN A 37 32.69 3.33 -2.18
C GLN A 37 31.96 2.60 -1.05
N ALA A 38 31.29 3.36 -0.16
CA ALA A 38 30.49 2.80 0.93
C ALA A 38 29.30 1.95 0.42
N LEU A 39 28.70 2.36 -0.70
CA LEU A 39 27.60 1.63 -1.32
C LEU A 39 28.10 0.33 -1.97
N GLU A 40 29.19 0.40 -2.72
CA GLU A 40 29.79 -0.80 -3.31
C GLU A 40 30.21 -1.83 -2.25
N ALA A 41 30.87 -1.36 -1.19
CA ALA A 41 31.23 -2.22 -0.06
C ALA A 41 29.98 -2.85 0.62
N SER A 42 28.88 -2.12 0.67
CA SER A 42 27.61 -2.62 1.23
C SER A 42 26.99 -3.70 0.37
N LEU A 43 26.93 -3.49 -0.94
CA LEU A 43 26.43 -4.51 -1.88
C LEU A 43 27.27 -5.77 -1.85
N ALA A 44 28.60 -5.63 -1.83
CA ALA A 44 29.52 -6.76 -1.73
C ALA A 44 29.29 -7.59 -0.44
N ARG A 45 29.11 -6.91 0.71
CA ARG A 45 28.83 -7.60 1.99
C ARG A 45 27.51 -8.34 1.99
N THR A 46 26.51 -7.87 1.27
CA THR A 46 25.18 -8.49 1.21
C THR A 46 25.05 -9.50 0.07
N GLY A 47 26.09 -9.66 -0.76
CA GLY A 47 26.07 -10.57 -1.91
C GLY A 47 25.14 -10.09 -3.04
N VAL A 48 24.73 -8.83 -3.06
CA VAL A 48 23.89 -8.25 -4.11
C VAL A 48 24.78 -7.77 -5.26
N PRO A 49 24.69 -8.36 -6.45
CA PRO A 49 25.49 -7.91 -7.59
C PRO A 49 25.02 -6.53 -8.06
N ARG A 50 25.95 -5.71 -8.54
CA ARG A 50 25.64 -4.38 -9.08
C ARG A 50 24.58 -4.41 -10.20
N SER A 51 24.58 -5.49 -10.99
CA SER A 51 23.58 -5.71 -12.03
C SER A 51 22.15 -5.95 -11.51
N ALA A 52 21.96 -6.24 -10.22
CA ALA A 52 20.64 -6.39 -9.60
C ALA A 52 20.18 -5.12 -8.86
N ALA A 53 20.97 -4.04 -8.91
CA ALA A 53 20.66 -2.77 -8.28
C ALA A 53 20.35 -1.70 -9.33
N ALA A 54 19.46 -0.78 -9.00
CA ALA A 54 19.27 0.47 -9.73
C ALA A 54 19.47 1.64 -8.77
N LEU A 55 20.08 2.73 -9.26
CA LEU A 55 20.38 3.90 -8.46
C LEU A 55 20.16 5.16 -9.27
N LEU A 56 19.44 6.09 -8.71
CA LEU A 56 19.32 7.46 -9.21
C LEU A 56 19.60 8.41 -8.04
N VAL A 57 20.59 9.29 -8.22
CA VAL A 57 20.86 10.40 -7.32
C VAL A 57 20.77 11.68 -8.12
N GLN A 58 19.88 12.56 -7.76
CA GLN A 58 19.61 13.79 -8.47
C GLN A 58 19.35 14.91 -7.47
N ASP A 59 19.92 16.07 -7.72
CA ASP A 59 19.56 17.30 -7.04
C ASP A 59 18.16 17.72 -7.49
N VAL A 60 17.33 18.23 -6.57
CA VAL A 60 15.93 18.63 -6.87
C VAL A 60 15.86 19.84 -7.81
N ASP A 61 16.87 20.68 -7.81
CA ASP A 61 16.96 21.92 -8.61
C ASP A 61 17.73 21.72 -9.91
N VAL A 62 18.38 20.57 -10.11
CA VAL A 62 19.22 20.29 -11.29
C VAL A 62 18.65 19.12 -12.08
N PRO A 63 18.28 19.31 -13.38
CA PRO A 63 17.71 18.25 -14.19
C PRO A 63 18.64 17.06 -14.44
N ALA A 64 19.96 17.28 -14.46
CA ALA A 64 20.94 16.24 -14.71
C ALA A 64 21.20 15.41 -13.46
N PRO A 65 21.10 14.07 -13.49
CA PRO A 65 21.41 13.24 -12.34
C PRO A 65 22.91 13.25 -12.03
N LEU A 66 23.27 13.22 -10.75
CA LEU A 66 24.63 13.02 -10.27
C LEU A 66 25.07 11.56 -10.48
N ILE A 67 24.17 10.62 -10.27
CA ILE A 67 24.37 9.19 -10.51
C ILE A 67 23.10 8.63 -11.14
N ALA A 68 23.25 7.91 -12.25
CA ALA A 68 22.14 7.22 -12.90
C ALA A 68 22.60 5.83 -13.36
N HIS A 69 22.27 4.80 -12.58
CA HIS A 69 22.56 3.42 -12.93
C HIS A 69 21.26 2.64 -13.03
N ARG A 70 20.99 2.08 -14.21
CA ARG A 70 19.76 1.33 -14.51
C ARG A 70 18.48 2.05 -14.06
N SER A 71 18.52 3.37 -14.01
CA SER A 71 17.44 4.21 -13.47
C SER A 71 16.16 4.20 -14.32
N GLY A 72 16.26 3.77 -15.58
CA GLY A 72 15.12 3.57 -16.49
C GLY A 72 14.55 2.15 -16.50
N GLU A 73 15.15 1.22 -15.76
CA GLU A 73 14.66 -0.15 -15.73
C GLU A 73 13.56 -0.35 -14.69
N ALA A 74 12.54 -1.12 -15.07
CA ALA A 74 11.45 -1.46 -14.16
C ALA A 74 11.96 -2.40 -13.05
N MET A 75 11.84 -1.93 -11.80
CA MET A 75 12.20 -2.68 -10.61
C MET A 75 10.97 -2.85 -9.72
N ASN A 76 10.97 -3.91 -8.90
CA ASN A 76 9.91 -4.05 -7.90
C ASN A 76 10.09 -2.97 -6.81
N PRO A 77 9.18 -2.00 -6.70
CA PRO A 77 9.33 -0.88 -5.77
C PRO A 77 9.09 -1.28 -4.31
N ALA A 78 8.52 -2.46 -4.07
CA ALA A 78 8.09 -2.87 -2.73
C ALA A 78 7.34 -1.73 -2.01
N SER A 79 7.71 -1.40 -0.77
CA SER A 79 7.07 -0.32 0.00
C SER A 79 7.35 1.10 -0.52
N VAL A 80 8.29 1.30 -1.43
CA VAL A 80 8.50 2.61 -2.07
C VAL A 80 7.28 3.03 -2.89
N MET A 81 6.46 2.07 -3.36
CA MET A 81 5.17 2.36 -4.00
C MET A 81 4.24 3.24 -3.14
N LYS A 82 4.41 3.23 -1.81
CA LYS A 82 3.63 4.08 -0.90
C LYS A 82 3.84 5.57 -1.16
N LEU A 83 5.01 5.97 -1.65
CA LEU A 83 5.28 7.37 -2.03
C LEU A 83 4.38 7.79 -3.20
N VAL A 84 4.27 6.94 -4.22
CA VAL A 84 3.41 7.20 -5.38
C VAL A 84 1.94 7.24 -4.96
N THR A 85 1.50 6.27 -4.15
CA THR A 85 0.14 6.22 -3.63
C THR A 85 -0.21 7.45 -2.79
N SER A 86 0.70 7.87 -1.89
CA SER A 86 0.49 9.05 -1.04
C SER A 86 0.48 10.34 -1.85
N TYR A 87 1.36 10.47 -2.81
CA TYR A 87 1.40 11.62 -3.71
C TYR A 87 0.08 11.72 -4.51
N ALA A 88 -0.33 10.64 -5.14
CA ALA A 88 -1.58 10.60 -5.91
C ALA A 88 -2.81 10.90 -5.02
N ALA A 89 -2.82 10.43 -3.77
CA ALA A 89 -3.89 10.74 -2.82
C ALA A 89 -3.92 12.23 -2.46
N LEU A 90 -2.76 12.84 -2.19
CA LEU A 90 -2.68 14.27 -1.90
C LEU A 90 -3.10 15.14 -3.09
N GLU A 91 -2.69 14.78 -4.30
CA GLU A 91 -3.08 15.47 -5.53
C GLU A 91 -4.59 15.38 -5.81
N ARG A 92 -5.19 14.19 -5.55
CA ARG A 92 -6.60 13.94 -5.90
C ARG A 92 -7.57 14.38 -4.82
N LEU A 93 -7.22 14.23 -3.56
CA LEU A 93 -8.09 14.45 -2.42
C LEU A 93 -7.77 15.74 -1.66
N GLY A 94 -6.54 16.24 -1.81
CA GLY A 94 -6.02 17.37 -1.05
C GLY A 94 -5.60 17.01 0.39
N PRO A 95 -4.80 17.87 1.03
CA PRO A 95 -4.25 17.61 2.37
C PRO A 95 -5.30 17.68 3.49
N ALA A 96 -6.45 18.31 3.24
CA ALA A 96 -7.54 18.44 4.21
C ALA A 96 -8.55 17.28 4.17
N PHE A 97 -8.37 16.32 3.29
CA PHE A 97 -9.29 15.18 3.17
C PHE A 97 -9.31 14.35 4.46
N ASN A 98 -10.53 14.01 4.91
CA ASN A 98 -10.75 13.19 6.10
C ASN A 98 -11.61 11.98 5.76
N TRP A 99 -11.23 10.85 6.35
CA TRP A 99 -12.01 9.61 6.29
C TRP A 99 -13.12 9.67 7.33
N ASN A 100 -14.33 9.23 6.97
CA ASN A 100 -15.47 9.28 7.87
C ASN A 100 -16.10 7.90 8.04
N THR A 101 -16.12 7.40 9.28
CA THR A 101 -17.00 6.31 9.67
C THR A 101 -18.31 6.90 10.17
N ARG A 102 -19.43 6.52 9.56
CA ARG A 102 -20.76 7.03 9.91
C ARG A 102 -21.51 6.05 10.77
N VAL A 103 -22.24 6.59 11.74
CA VAL A 103 -23.12 5.79 12.60
C VAL A 103 -24.50 6.42 12.61
N ALA A 104 -25.54 5.62 12.42
CA ALA A 104 -26.93 6.07 12.41
C ALA A 104 -27.85 5.05 13.11
N GLY A 105 -28.80 5.52 13.86
CA GLY A 105 -29.89 4.68 14.41
C GLY A 105 -31.07 4.63 13.48
N SER A 106 -31.79 3.52 13.41
CA SER A 106 -33.02 3.38 12.64
C SER A 106 -34.28 3.85 13.37
N ALA A 107 -34.15 4.21 14.65
CA ALA A 107 -35.28 4.61 15.49
C ALA A 107 -34.85 5.55 16.60
N ASP A 108 -35.81 6.06 17.35
CA ASP A 108 -35.57 6.97 18.47
C ASP A 108 -34.92 6.29 19.69
N ILE A 109 -34.26 7.12 20.48
CA ILE A 109 -33.68 6.72 21.75
C ILE A 109 -34.71 6.99 22.86
N SER A 110 -35.06 5.93 23.59
CA SER A 110 -36.01 6.03 24.72
C SER A 110 -35.43 5.29 25.93
N ASN A 111 -35.32 6.00 27.06
CA ASN A 111 -34.75 5.48 28.31
C ASN A 111 -33.34 4.87 28.13
N GLY A 112 -32.52 5.50 27.32
CA GLY A 112 -31.16 5.02 27.00
C GLY A 112 -31.10 3.84 26.04
N ILE A 113 -32.21 3.45 25.42
CA ILE A 113 -32.27 2.36 24.46
C ILE A 113 -32.56 2.93 23.09
N LEU A 114 -31.70 2.68 22.12
CA LEU A 114 -32.02 2.81 20.71
C LEU A 114 -33.03 1.70 20.36
N ARG A 115 -34.27 2.06 20.00
CA ARG A 115 -35.36 1.09 19.80
C ARG A 115 -35.30 0.30 18.49
N GLY A 116 -34.28 0.54 17.67
CA GLY A 116 -34.04 -0.13 16.40
C GLY A 116 -32.58 -0.53 16.24
N ASP A 117 -32.17 -0.66 14.98
CA ASP A 117 -30.82 -1.06 14.59
C ASP A 117 -29.84 0.08 14.63
N LEU A 118 -28.57 -0.24 14.83
CA LEU A 118 -27.44 0.67 14.69
C LEU A 118 -26.68 0.35 13.40
N PHE A 119 -26.70 1.28 12.45
CA PHE A 119 -25.94 1.17 11.21
C PHE A 119 -24.56 1.78 11.38
N VAL A 120 -23.53 1.04 10.98
CA VAL A 120 -22.14 1.51 10.96
C VAL A 120 -21.61 1.40 9.55
N THR A 121 -21.45 2.55 8.88
CA THR A 121 -20.98 2.62 7.48
C THR A 121 -19.51 2.99 7.46
N GLY A 122 -18.71 2.13 6.87
CA GLY A 122 -17.27 2.32 6.69
C GLY A 122 -16.96 3.31 5.58
N GLY A 123 -16.13 4.28 5.89
CA GLY A 123 -15.62 5.28 4.93
C GLY A 123 -14.21 4.99 4.41
N GLY A 124 -13.68 3.80 4.66
CA GLY A 124 -12.32 3.44 4.25
C GLY A 124 -11.23 4.00 5.15
N ASP A 125 -11.54 4.41 6.38
CA ASP A 125 -10.54 4.95 7.31
C ASP A 125 -9.48 3.88 7.68
N PRO A 126 -8.22 4.00 7.20
CA PRO A 126 -7.18 3.03 7.54
C PRO A 126 -6.70 3.15 8.98
N ARG A 127 -7.11 4.19 9.70
CA ARG A 127 -6.70 4.49 11.06
C ARG A 127 -7.81 4.32 12.09
N LEU A 128 -8.88 3.61 11.76
CA LEU A 128 -9.91 3.24 12.74
C LEU A 128 -9.31 2.21 13.73
N SER A 129 -8.49 2.70 14.65
CA SER A 129 -7.90 1.86 15.70
C SER A 129 -8.94 1.52 16.78
N ARG A 130 -8.58 0.62 17.70
CA ARG A 130 -9.44 0.29 18.86
C ARG A 130 -9.74 1.50 19.72
N GLU A 131 -8.77 2.40 19.88
CA GLU A 131 -8.94 3.63 20.67
C GLU A 131 -9.94 4.57 19.97
N ARG A 132 -9.88 4.69 18.64
CA ARG A 132 -10.84 5.48 17.87
C ARG A 132 -12.23 4.87 17.90
N LEU A 133 -12.34 3.54 17.78
CA LEU A 133 -13.60 2.85 17.97
C LEU A 133 -14.17 3.09 19.37
N TRP A 134 -13.34 3.02 20.41
CA TRP A 134 -13.76 3.32 21.77
C TRP A 134 -14.25 4.76 21.93
N LEU A 135 -13.58 5.74 21.32
CA LEU A 135 -14.04 7.13 21.31
C LEU A 135 -15.39 7.27 20.60
N LEU A 136 -15.58 6.60 19.47
CA LEU A 136 -16.86 6.55 18.75
C LEU A 136 -17.96 5.97 19.64
N LEU A 137 -17.71 4.89 20.36
CA LEU A 137 -18.67 4.29 21.29
C LEU A 137 -18.97 5.21 22.47
N ARG A 138 -17.99 5.97 22.97
CA ARG A 138 -18.20 7.00 23.98
C ARG A 138 -19.12 8.10 23.48
N GLU A 139 -18.94 8.54 22.26
CA GLU A 139 -19.81 9.55 21.65
C GLU A 139 -21.24 9.07 21.57
N LEU A 140 -21.49 7.84 21.14
CA LEU A 140 -22.83 7.24 21.15
C LEU A 140 -23.44 7.22 22.57
N ARG A 141 -22.63 6.90 23.58
CA ARG A 141 -23.09 6.94 24.98
C ARG A 141 -23.39 8.36 25.45
N ALA A 142 -22.63 9.36 25.01
CA ALA A 142 -22.88 10.76 25.33
C ALA A 142 -24.19 11.24 24.71
N GLN A 143 -24.56 10.73 23.52
CA GLN A 143 -25.84 10.97 22.88
C GLN A 143 -27.02 10.23 23.55
N GLY A 144 -26.75 9.48 24.63
CA GLY A 144 -27.77 8.81 25.43
C GLY A 144 -28.00 7.33 25.11
N ILE A 145 -27.29 6.75 24.14
CA ILE A 145 -27.43 5.33 23.78
C ILE A 145 -26.64 4.48 24.78
N ARG A 146 -27.35 3.72 25.62
CA ARG A 146 -26.78 2.78 26.58
C ARG A 146 -26.94 1.33 26.14
N ARG A 147 -27.97 1.06 25.32
CA ARG A 147 -28.29 -0.24 24.78
C ARG A 147 -28.85 -0.08 23.36
N ILE A 148 -28.50 -1.00 22.48
CA ILE A 148 -29.08 -1.16 21.15
C ILE A 148 -30.16 -2.24 21.29
N GLY A 149 -31.38 -1.93 20.88
CA GLY A 149 -32.54 -2.84 20.98
C GLY A 149 -32.67 -3.78 19.77
N GLY A 150 -32.12 -3.39 18.63
CA GLY A 150 -32.02 -4.19 17.43
C GLY A 150 -30.60 -4.70 17.19
N ASP A 151 -30.25 -4.84 15.92
CA ASP A 151 -28.96 -5.35 15.45
C ASP A 151 -27.91 -4.23 15.22
N VAL A 152 -26.65 -4.61 15.16
CA VAL A 152 -25.57 -3.76 14.64
C VAL A 152 -25.30 -4.18 13.21
N ILE A 153 -25.70 -3.32 12.27
CA ILE A 153 -25.58 -3.57 10.84
C ILE A 153 -24.37 -2.83 10.31
N THR A 154 -23.41 -3.57 9.75
CA THR A 154 -22.20 -2.98 9.18
C THR A 154 -22.30 -2.89 7.67
N ASP A 155 -22.04 -1.69 7.13
CA ASP A 155 -21.95 -1.45 5.70
C ASP A 155 -20.49 -1.22 5.28
N ARG A 156 -20.00 -2.10 4.41
CA ARG A 156 -18.64 -2.12 3.87
C ARG A 156 -18.64 -1.92 2.36
N SER A 157 -19.76 -1.53 1.77
CA SER A 157 -20.00 -1.49 0.33
C SER A 157 -19.22 -0.42 -0.43
N LEU A 158 -18.55 0.52 0.29
CA LEU A 158 -17.71 1.54 -0.33
C LEU A 158 -16.62 0.93 -1.23
N PHE A 159 -16.03 -0.19 -0.80
CA PHE A 159 -15.04 -0.90 -1.59
C PHE A 159 -15.67 -2.10 -2.29
N ARG A 160 -15.55 -2.13 -3.63
CA ARG A 160 -15.96 -3.26 -4.47
C ARG A 160 -14.70 -4.00 -4.92
N LEU A 161 -14.17 -4.83 -4.04
CA LEU A 161 -12.92 -5.54 -4.25
C LEU A 161 -13.19 -7.01 -4.59
N PRO A 162 -12.33 -7.65 -5.41
CA PRO A 162 -12.35 -9.09 -5.58
C PRO A 162 -12.05 -9.78 -4.25
N ARG A 163 -12.35 -11.09 -4.17
CA ARG A 163 -12.02 -11.88 -3.00
C ARG A 163 -10.51 -11.83 -2.76
N HIS A 164 -10.12 -11.41 -1.58
CA HIS A 164 -8.72 -11.33 -1.18
C HIS A 164 -8.23 -12.70 -0.66
N ASP A 165 -7.08 -13.13 -1.17
CA ASP A 165 -6.34 -14.27 -0.61
C ASP A 165 -5.12 -13.75 0.16
N PRO A 166 -5.12 -13.84 1.49
CA PRO A 166 -4.02 -13.35 2.31
C PRO A 166 -2.72 -14.15 2.14
N ALA A 167 -2.78 -15.35 1.53
CA ALA A 167 -1.60 -16.16 1.27
C ALA A 167 -0.92 -15.82 -0.07
N ALA A 168 -1.59 -15.10 -0.97
CA ALA A 168 -1.16 -14.92 -2.35
C ALA A 168 0.21 -14.23 -2.50
N PHE A 169 0.57 -13.34 -1.57
CA PHE A 169 1.81 -12.57 -1.68
C PHE A 169 3.06 -13.37 -1.27
N ASP A 170 3.04 -13.99 -0.10
CA ASP A 170 4.25 -14.60 0.49
C ASP A 170 3.96 -15.91 1.25
N GLN A 171 2.79 -16.50 1.06
CA GLN A 171 2.33 -17.71 1.75
C GLN A 171 2.24 -17.56 3.29
N ARG A 172 2.10 -16.33 3.78
CA ARG A 172 2.02 -16.01 5.22
C ARG A 172 0.69 -15.31 5.56
N PRO A 173 -0.45 -16.02 5.49
CA PRO A 173 -1.78 -15.41 5.59
C PRO A 173 -2.06 -14.72 6.93
N LEU A 174 -1.31 -15.06 7.99
CA LEU A 174 -1.50 -14.48 9.33
C LEU A 174 -0.66 -13.21 9.57
N ARG A 175 0.10 -12.76 8.57
CA ARG A 175 0.83 -11.49 8.69
C ARG A 175 -0.14 -10.30 8.57
N PRO A 176 -0.07 -9.29 9.46
CA PRO A 176 -0.97 -8.14 9.42
C PRO A 176 -0.95 -7.39 8.08
N TYR A 177 0.20 -7.32 7.41
CA TYR A 177 0.33 -6.65 6.11
C TYR A 177 -0.38 -7.41 4.97
N ASN A 178 -0.79 -8.66 5.19
CA ASN A 178 -1.58 -9.47 4.26
C ASN A 178 -3.09 -9.38 4.54
N ALA A 179 -3.52 -8.57 5.52
CA ALA A 179 -4.95 -8.30 5.71
C ALA A 179 -5.51 -7.59 4.49
N GLY A 180 -6.68 -8.02 4.02
CA GLY A 180 -7.34 -7.42 2.87
C GLY A 180 -7.83 -6.01 3.16
N ALA A 181 -7.88 -5.16 2.14
CA ALA A 181 -8.49 -3.84 2.26
C ALA A 181 -9.99 -3.97 2.53
N ASP A 182 -10.51 -3.12 3.41
CA ASP A 182 -11.89 -3.13 3.86
C ASP A 182 -12.34 -1.69 4.16
N ALA A 183 -13.56 -1.36 3.77
CA ALA A 183 -14.12 -0.03 4.02
C ALA A 183 -14.39 0.24 5.51
N LEU A 184 -14.55 -0.81 6.32
CA LEU A 184 -14.77 -0.74 7.77
C LEU A 184 -13.78 -1.66 8.50
N SER A 185 -12.48 -1.43 8.30
CA SER A 185 -11.44 -2.17 8.99
C SER A 185 -11.14 -1.54 10.34
N VAL A 186 -11.20 -2.33 11.41
CA VAL A 186 -10.79 -1.91 12.74
C VAL A 186 -9.43 -2.52 13.06
N ASP A 187 -8.53 -1.71 13.64
CA ASP A 187 -7.19 -2.11 14.09
C ASP A 187 -6.39 -2.82 12.98
N TYR A 188 -6.47 -2.27 11.75
CA TYR A 188 -5.81 -2.80 10.54
C TYR A 188 -6.28 -4.22 10.13
N GLY A 189 -7.45 -4.66 10.57
CA GLY A 189 -7.92 -6.03 10.35
C GLY A 189 -7.06 -7.09 11.05
N ALA A 190 -6.32 -6.71 12.09
CA ALA A 190 -5.39 -7.56 12.80
C ALA A 190 -5.84 -7.80 14.25
N MET A 191 -5.51 -8.98 14.76
CA MET A 191 -5.73 -9.35 16.16
C MET A 191 -4.39 -9.59 16.85
N ARG A 192 -4.18 -8.98 18.02
CA ARG A 192 -2.97 -9.20 18.80
C ARG A 192 -3.15 -10.40 19.73
N ILE A 193 -2.36 -11.44 19.50
CA ILE A 193 -2.27 -12.58 20.39
C ILE A 193 -1.03 -12.41 21.26
N ARG A 194 -1.21 -12.45 22.58
CA ARG A 194 -0.14 -12.41 23.58
C ARG A 194 0.03 -13.81 24.15
N VAL A 195 1.25 -14.29 24.15
CA VAL A 195 1.61 -15.56 24.79
C VAL A 195 2.34 -15.25 26.09
N VAL A 196 1.79 -15.70 27.19
CA VAL A 196 2.35 -15.49 28.54
C VAL A 196 2.82 -16.82 29.11
N PRO A 197 4.12 -16.95 29.45
CA PRO A 197 4.63 -18.15 30.07
C PRO A 197 4.03 -18.36 31.46
N THR A 198 3.78 -19.62 31.82
CA THR A 198 3.33 -20.05 33.13
C THR A 198 4.21 -21.19 33.66
N PRO A 199 4.18 -21.51 34.95
CA PRO A 199 4.95 -22.66 35.49
C PRO A 199 4.64 -23.97 34.79
N SER A 200 3.40 -24.18 34.34
CA SER A 200 2.94 -25.40 33.66
C SER A 200 2.96 -25.36 32.13
N GLY A 201 3.37 -24.21 31.53
CA GLY A 201 3.37 -24.06 30.06
C GLY A 201 3.28 -22.62 29.61
N ALA A 202 2.28 -22.27 28.81
CA ALA A 202 1.99 -20.92 28.40
C ALA A 202 0.48 -20.75 28.12
N ILE A 203 0.01 -19.53 28.28
CA ILE A 203 -1.39 -19.15 27.99
C ILE A 203 -1.38 -18.12 26.86
N ALA A 204 -2.24 -18.33 25.85
CA ALA A 204 -2.51 -17.34 24.82
C ALA A 204 -3.72 -16.48 25.24
N THR A 205 -3.59 -15.17 25.11
CA THR A 205 -4.66 -14.21 25.35
C THR A 205 -4.77 -13.23 24.20
N SER A 206 -5.96 -12.69 23.99
CA SER A 206 -6.20 -11.56 23.08
C SER A 206 -7.03 -10.51 23.81
N ASP A 207 -6.68 -9.24 23.64
CA ASP A 207 -7.42 -8.13 24.20
C ASP A 207 -7.60 -7.03 23.14
N PRO A 208 -8.86 -6.75 22.76
CA PRO A 208 -10.06 -7.54 23.10
C PRO A 208 -10.06 -8.89 22.37
N LEU A 209 -10.75 -9.87 22.94
CA LEU A 209 -11.13 -11.07 22.20
C LEU A 209 -12.44 -10.76 21.47
N PRO A 210 -12.46 -10.77 20.14
CA PRO A 210 -13.69 -10.48 19.39
C PRO A 210 -14.80 -11.48 19.71
N ALA A 211 -16.05 -11.01 19.71
CA ALA A 211 -17.20 -11.88 19.94
C ALA A 211 -17.24 -13.00 18.89
N GLY A 212 -17.58 -14.20 19.33
CA GLY A 212 -17.66 -15.39 18.47
C GLY A 212 -16.30 -16.03 18.17
N ILE A 213 -15.18 -15.50 18.69
CA ILE A 213 -13.85 -16.10 18.56
C ILE A 213 -13.48 -16.79 19.87
N THR A 214 -13.03 -18.03 19.77
CA THR A 214 -12.46 -18.79 20.89
C THR A 214 -10.97 -19.01 20.63
N LEU A 215 -10.13 -18.74 21.63
CA LEU A 215 -8.71 -19.07 21.58
C LEU A 215 -8.52 -20.49 22.15
N ASP A 216 -8.25 -21.45 21.28
CA ASP A 216 -7.80 -22.78 21.67
C ASP A 216 -6.27 -22.77 21.76
N SER A 217 -5.75 -22.71 22.97
CA SER A 217 -4.31 -22.57 23.23
C SER A 217 -3.67 -23.95 23.43
N ARG A 218 -3.02 -24.47 22.38
CA ARG A 218 -2.24 -25.72 22.42
C ARG A 218 -0.75 -25.44 22.33
N ILE A 219 -0.24 -24.60 23.22
CA ILE A 219 1.16 -24.18 23.22
C ILE A 219 2.01 -25.29 23.84
N ARG A 220 3.01 -25.78 23.09
CA ARG A 220 4.00 -26.73 23.57
C ARG A 220 5.33 -26.02 23.86
N ARG A 221 5.98 -26.41 24.94
CA ARG A 221 7.36 -26.00 25.19
C ARG A 221 8.28 -26.78 24.24
N THR A 222 9.24 -26.09 23.65
CA THR A 222 10.31 -26.70 22.88
C THR A 222 11.63 -26.48 23.60
N SER A 223 12.53 -27.45 23.47
CA SER A 223 13.92 -27.34 23.95
C SER A 223 14.82 -26.61 22.96
N SER A 224 14.29 -26.16 21.82
CA SER A 224 15.08 -25.44 20.83
C SER A 224 15.63 -24.14 21.42
N VAL A 225 16.93 -23.92 21.28
CA VAL A 225 17.65 -22.71 21.72
C VAL A 225 17.39 -21.53 20.79
N SER A 226 16.88 -21.78 19.59
CA SER A 226 16.56 -20.75 18.60
C SER A 226 15.11 -20.33 18.73
N CYS A 227 14.87 -19.07 19.09
CA CYS A 227 13.58 -18.44 18.93
C CYS A 227 13.32 -18.15 17.45
N GLY A 228 12.85 -19.13 16.70
CA GLY A 228 12.35 -18.92 15.33
C GLY A 228 11.18 -17.96 15.29
N ASP A 229 10.69 -17.65 14.09
CA ASP A 229 9.49 -16.83 13.91
C ASP A 229 8.26 -17.54 14.53
N PRO A 230 7.73 -17.07 15.67
CA PRO A 230 6.61 -17.73 16.33
C PRO A 230 5.34 -17.73 15.45
N THR A 231 5.23 -16.80 14.50
CA THR A 231 4.06 -16.74 13.60
C THR A 231 4.08 -17.84 12.54
N ALA A 232 5.24 -18.42 12.23
CA ALA A 232 5.34 -19.57 11.31
C ALA A 232 4.71 -20.86 11.89
N GLN A 233 4.49 -20.89 13.21
CA GLN A 233 3.92 -22.02 13.93
C GLN A 233 2.45 -21.80 14.35
N LEU A 234 1.88 -20.63 14.04
CA LEU A 234 0.49 -20.35 14.33
C LEU A 234 -0.41 -20.89 13.20
N THR A 235 -1.36 -21.71 13.57
CA THR A 235 -2.40 -22.18 12.66
C THR A 235 -3.72 -21.61 13.13
N ALA A 236 -4.39 -20.85 12.26
CA ALA A 236 -5.76 -20.44 12.48
C ALA A 236 -6.67 -21.56 11.95
N MET A 237 -7.44 -22.19 12.82
CA MET A 237 -8.53 -23.06 12.41
C MET A 237 -9.79 -22.21 12.30
N LYS A 238 -10.52 -22.38 11.20
CA LYS A 238 -11.85 -21.77 10.96
C LYS A 238 -12.91 -22.60 11.64
#